data_eb22c6fb0f18e89c2dbb0679ca28e891
#
_entry.id   eb22c6fb0f18e89c2dbb0679ca28e891
#
_cell.length_a   1.000
_cell.length_b   1.000
_cell.length_c   1.000
_cell.angle_alpha   90.00
_cell.angle_beta   90.00
_cell.angle_gamma   90.00
#
_symmetry.space_group_name_H-M   'P 1'
#
loop_
_entity.id
_entity.type
_entity.pdbx_description
1 polymer ?
#
loop_
_entity_poly.entity_id
_entity_poly.type
_entity_poly.pdbx_seq_one_letter_code
_entity_poly.pdbx_strand_id
1 'polypeptide(L)'
;MLSRIRGVRGRGLAVRWAGAAGAVIPLIALAFVLGTLIIEALPAIRLNGLHFFTATEWNPGNLYGNTVVTDGVPHPTGAYYGALPLIVGTLASSAIALFIAIPVSIGAALAIVERLPKRLASAVGIVLELLAGIPSVVVGLWGAMTFGPFVAHHIAPVIARNAPDVPVLNYFRGDAGNGEGLLVSGLVLAVMIIPIIASTTRDLIRQVPSLAREGATALGMSDWECAHRVTLPWVSRGIIGAVVLGLGRALGETMAVAMVSGAALGAMPTNIYSTMTTIAATVVSQLDSALTDSTNFAVETLAEVSLVLMVITLLTNVAARALVRRVSGTTLPVGRGI
;
A
#
# COMPACT_ATOMS: atom_id res chain seq x y z
N MET A 1 -9.80 36.68 -42.39
CA MET A 1 -8.99 35.47 -42.12
C MET A 1 -8.10 35.63 -40.88
N LEU A 2 -7.53 36.80 -40.59
CA LEU A 2 -6.65 37.06 -39.44
C LEU A 2 -7.36 37.04 -38.06
N SER A 3 -8.66 37.30 -37.98
CA SER A 3 -9.43 37.27 -36.71
C SER A 3 -9.66 35.84 -36.17
N ARG A 4 -9.75 34.83 -37.03
CA ARG A 4 -9.85 33.41 -36.61
C ARG A 4 -8.58 32.88 -36.02
N ILE A 5 -7.41 33.33 -36.44
CA ILE A 5 -6.09 32.91 -35.96
C ILE A 5 -5.81 33.42 -34.53
N ARG A 6 -6.27 34.65 -34.21
CA ARG A 6 -6.16 35.19 -32.83
C ARG A 6 -7.01 34.43 -31.80
N GLY A 7 -8.21 33.97 -32.19
CA GLY A 7 -9.09 33.21 -31.33
C GLY A 7 -8.52 31.79 -30.98
N VAL A 8 -7.82 31.17 -31.91
CA VAL A 8 -7.20 29.86 -31.70
C VAL A 8 -5.98 29.93 -30.75
N ARG A 9 -5.16 31.00 -30.88
CA ARG A 9 -4.04 31.24 -29.95
C ARG A 9 -4.51 31.52 -28.52
N GLY A 10 -5.57 32.33 -28.33
CA GLY A 10 -6.14 32.62 -27.00
C GLY A 10 -6.71 31.37 -26.32
N ARG A 11 -7.42 30.50 -27.07
CA ARG A 11 -7.92 29.23 -26.54
C ARG A 11 -6.81 28.26 -26.18
N GLY A 12 -5.74 28.20 -26.97
CA GLY A 12 -4.57 27.37 -26.66
C GLY A 12 -3.85 27.82 -25.38
N LEU A 13 -3.78 29.15 -25.14
CA LEU A 13 -3.20 29.71 -23.93
C LEU A 13 -4.05 29.37 -22.70
N ALA A 14 -5.39 29.54 -22.80
CA ALA A 14 -6.32 29.20 -21.72
C ALA A 14 -6.27 27.71 -21.34
N VAL A 15 -6.20 26.82 -22.31
CA VAL A 15 -6.04 25.37 -22.06
C VAL A 15 -4.72 25.05 -21.36
N ARG A 16 -3.64 25.71 -21.75
CA ARG A 16 -2.32 25.55 -21.09
C ARG A 16 -2.35 26.04 -19.64
N TRP A 17 -2.96 27.19 -19.37
CA TRP A 17 -3.10 27.70 -18.01
C TRP A 17 -4.05 26.86 -17.17
N ALA A 18 -5.16 26.39 -17.72
CA ALA A 18 -6.08 25.48 -17.05
C ALA A 18 -5.38 24.14 -16.72
N GLY A 19 -4.58 23.61 -17.65
CA GLY A 19 -3.77 22.40 -17.41
C GLY A 19 -2.69 22.61 -16.35
N ALA A 20 -2.00 23.77 -16.39
CA ALA A 20 -1.00 24.12 -15.38
C ALA A 20 -1.64 24.30 -13.98
N ALA A 21 -2.77 25.02 -13.90
CA ALA A 21 -3.51 25.16 -12.65
C ALA A 21 -3.99 23.81 -12.11
N GLY A 22 -4.54 22.94 -12.99
CA GLY A 22 -4.94 21.59 -12.61
C GLY A 22 -3.79 20.73 -12.08
N ALA A 23 -2.56 20.95 -12.55
CA ALA A 23 -1.37 20.26 -12.04
C ALA A 23 -0.85 20.85 -10.71
N VAL A 24 -1.02 22.16 -10.51
CA VAL A 24 -0.51 22.86 -9.32
C VAL A 24 -1.42 22.68 -8.10
N ILE A 25 -2.74 22.62 -8.29
CA ILE A 25 -3.71 22.48 -7.18
C ILE A 25 -3.41 21.28 -6.28
N PRO A 26 -3.18 20.03 -6.79
CA PRO A 26 -2.84 18.89 -5.94
C PRO A 26 -1.52 19.08 -5.17
N LEU A 27 -0.54 19.76 -5.77
CA LEU A 27 0.74 20.03 -5.10
C LEU A 27 0.58 21.04 -3.96
N ILE A 28 -0.24 22.08 -4.16
CA ILE A 28 -0.55 23.05 -3.09
C ILE A 28 -1.34 22.35 -1.97
N ALA A 29 -2.33 21.52 -2.31
CA ALA A 29 -3.10 20.78 -1.32
C ALA A 29 -2.20 19.83 -0.51
N LEU A 30 -1.29 19.12 -1.17
CA LEU A 30 -0.31 18.25 -0.49
C LEU A 30 0.62 19.04 0.42
N ALA A 31 1.13 20.19 -0.06
CA ALA A 31 2.00 21.05 0.73
C ALA A 31 1.26 21.63 1.95
N PHE A 32 -0.01 21.98 1.79
CA PHE A 32 -0.85 22.46 2.88
C PHE A 32 -1.09 21.38 3.94
N VAL A 33 -1.50 20.17 3.53
CA VAL A 33 -1.70 19.02 4.43
C VAL A 33 -0.40 18.67 5.16
N LEU A 34 0.72 18.65 4.44
CA LEU A 34 2.02 18.39 5.03
C LEU A 34 2.41 19.46 6.04
N GLY A 35 2.20 20.74 5.70
CA GLY A 35 2.50 21.87 6.59
C GLY A 35 1.66 21.82 7.88
N THR A 36 0.37 21.54 7.78
CA THR A 36 -0.51 21.39 8.97
C THR A 36 -0.11 20.20 9.82
N LEU A 37 0.16 19.03 9.22
CA LEU A 37 0.62 17.86 9.96
C LEU A 37 1.95 18.10 10.68
N ILE A 38 2.89 18.80 10.06
CA ILE A 38 4.17 19.14 10.71
C ILE A 38 3.94 20.05 11.91
N ILE A 39 3.10 21.07 11.77
CA ILE A 39 2.83 22.04 12.86
C ILE A 39 2.16 21.30 14.03
N GLU A 40 1.15 20.51 13.77
CA GLU A 40 0.42 19.74 14.78
C GLU A 40 1.31 18.65 15.45
N ALA A 41 2.24 18.04 14.72
CA ALA A 41 3.11 17.01 15.27
C ALA A 41 4.30 17.56 16.08
N LEU A 42 4.64 18.86 15.93
CA LEU A 42 5.84 19.42 16.56
C LEU A 42 5.92 19.24 18.08
N PRO A 43 4.83 19.44 18.88
CA PRO A 43 4.92 19.23 20.33
C PRO A 43 5.20 17.75 20.66
N ALA A 44 4.50 16.82 20.02
CA ALA A 44 4.70 15.40 20.21
C ALA A 44 6.12 14.96 19.81
N ILE A 45 6.65 15.42 18.70
CA ILE A 45 8.03 15.16 18.25
C ILE A 45 9.05 15.64 19.28
N ARG A 46 8.81 16.80 19.91
CA ARG A 46 9.73 17.34 20.95
C ARG A 46 9.74 16.48 22.21
N LEU A 47 8.57 16.02 22.65
CA LEU A 47 8.44 15.22 23.86
C LEU A 47 8.87 13.77 23.65
N ASN A 48 8.39 13.12 22.60
CA ASN A 48 8.67 11.72 22.30
C ASN A 48 10.09 11.49 21.78
N GLY A 49 10.63 12.44 21.03
CA GLY A 49 11.97 12.39 20.47
C GLY A 49 12.25 11.12 19.64
N LEU A 50 13.51 10.68 19.63
CA LEU A 50 13.92 9.47 18.91
C LEU A 50 13.42 8.18 19.57
N HIS A 51 13.05 8.23 20.84
CA HIS A 51 12.52 7.10 21.57
C HIS A 51 11.21 6.58 20.96
N PHE A 52 10.43 7.46 20.35
CA PHE A 52 9.21 7.14 19.62
C PHE A 52 9.37 5.99 18.59
N PHE A 53 10.51 5.97 17.90
CA PHE A 53 10.79 4.95 16.88
C PHE A 53 11.25 3.61 17.42
N THR A 54 11.64 3.55 18.70
CA THR A 54 12.18 2.34 19.34
C THR A 54 11.27 1.76 20.41
N ALA A 55 10.38 2.60 20.96
CA ALA A 55 9.43 2.18 21.97
C ALA A 55 8.32 1.30 21.39
N THR A 56 7.87 0.35 22.20
CA THR A 56 6.80 -0.58 21.84
C THR A 56 5.47 -0.25 22.54
N GLU A 57 5.51 0.47 23.66
CA GLU A 57 4.32 0.77 24.43
C GLU A 57 3.51 1.91 23.80
N TRP A 58 2.19 1.79 23.88
CA TRP A 58 1.24 2.81 23.47
C TRP A 58 0.26 3.06 24.60
N ASN A 59 0.49 4.11 25.37
CA ASN A 59 -0.32 4.46 26.54
C ASN A 59 -0.71 5.95 26.47
N PRO A 60 -2.00 6.28 26.31
CA PRO A 60 -2.46 7.66 26.27
C PRO A 60 -2.39 8.36 27.64
N GLY A 61 -2.03 7.64 28.72
CA GLY A 61 -2.03 8.17 30.06
C GLY A 61 -3.43 8.35 30.65
N ASN A 62 -3.52 9.10 31.73
CA ASN A 62 -4.80 9.41 32.35
C ASN A 62 -5.42 10.69 31.73
N LEU A 63 -6.26 10.52 30.71
CA LEU A 63 -6.90 11.61 29.98
C LEU A 63 -7.81 12.51 30.85
N TYR A 64 -8.26 11.99 32.00
CA TYR A 64 -9.12 12.70 32.95
C TYR A 64 -8.37 13.15 34.23
N GLY A 65 -7.07 12.91 34.26
CA GLY A 65 -6.21 13.23 35.42
C GLY A 65 -5.56 14.61 35.34
N ASN A 66 -4.53 14.78 36.17
CA ASN A 66 -3.76 16.02 36.19
C ASN A 66 -2.89 16.12 34.91
N THR A 67 -2.88 17.31 34.32
CA THR A 67 -1.94 17.66 33.25
C THR A 67 -0.56 17.89 33.82
N VAL A 68 0.45 17.31 33.19
CA VAL A 68 1.87 17.55 33.45
C VAL A 68 2.45 18.32 32.28
N VAL A 69 3.40 19.21 32.55
CA VAL A 69 4.12 19.96 31.54
C VAL A 69 5.57 19.52 31.53
N THR A 70 6.04 18.92 30.45
CA THR A 70 7.44 18.51 30.26
C THR A 70 7.96 19.18 28.97
N ASP A 71 9.12 19.86 29.10
CA ASP A 71 9.73 20.63 27.99
C ASP A 71 8.78 21.65 27.32
N GLY A 72 7.88 22.21 28.14
CA GLY A 72 6.89 23.20 27.68
C GLY A 72 5.69 22.59 26.95
N VAL A 73 5.57 21.26 26.90
CA VAL A 73 4.44 20.53 26.25
C VAL A 73 3.52 20.00 27.35
N PRO A 74 2.24 20.41 27.40
CA PRO A 74 1.25 19.83 28.28
C PRO A 74 0.85 18.44 27.80
N HIS A 75 0.83 17.45 28.68
CA HIS A 75 0.42 16.09 28.37
C HIS A 75 -0.25 15.40 29.56
N PRO A 76 -1.07 14.34 29.34
CA PRO A 76 -1.66 13.58 30.44
C PRO A 76 -0.60 12.85 31.25
N THR A 77 -0.83 12.72 32.55
CA THR A 77 0.07 11.97 33.43
C THR A 77 0.20 10.53 32.98
N GLY A 78 1.44 10.05 32.75
CA GLY A 78 1.72 8.70 32.31
C GLY A 78 1.52 8.45 30.81
N ALA A 79 1.32 9.50 30.00
CA ALA A 79 1.30 9.39 28.56
C ALA A 79 2.67 8.94 28.04
N TYR A 80 2.68 7.90 27.20
CA TYR A 80 3.87 7.32 26.62
C TYR A 80 3.55 6.64 25.31
N TYR A 81 4.24 7.03 24.24
CA TYR A 81 3.92 6.58 22.90
C TYR A 81 5.14 6.03 22.17
N GLY A 82 4.98 4.83 21.62
CA GLY A 82 5.96 4.18 20.77
C GLY A 82 5.36 3.73 19.45
N ALA A 83 6.02 4.06 18.35
CA ALA A 83 5.54 3.75 17.01
C ALA A 83 6.11 2.46 16.42
N LEU A 84 7.09 1.83 17.06
CA LEU A 84 7.77 0.65 16.50
C LEU A 84 6.81 -0.48 16.07
N PRO A 85 5.84 -0.92 16.91
CA PRO A 85 4.90 -1.96 16.53
C PRO A 85 4.03 -1.57 15.33
N LEU A 86 3.63 -0.29 15.28
CA LEU A 86 2.81 0.26 14.20
C LEU A 86 3.56 0.27 12.86
N ILE A 87 4.84 0.65 12.90
CA ILE A 87 5.73 0.65 11.73
C ILE A 87 5.94 -0.78 11.24
N VAL A 88 6.27 -1.70 12.15
CA VAL A 88 6.47 -3.11 11.82
C VAL A 88 5.20 -3.73 11.28
N GLY A 89 4.06 -3.51 11.91
CA GLY A 89 2.75 -3.99 11.44
C GLY A 89 2.42 -3.50 10.04
N THR A 90 2.64 -2.20 9.76
CA THR A 90 2.39 -1.60 8.44
C THR A 90 3.30 -2.19 7.36
N LEU A 91 4.59 -2.30 7.62
CA LEU A 91 5.55 -2.82 6.65
C LEU A 91 5.38 -4.33 6.42
N ALA A 92 5.19 -5.11 7.49
CA ALA A 92 5.06 -6.55 7.41
C ALA A 92 3.77 -6.97 6.69
N SER A 93 2.62 -6.37 7.02
CA SER A 93 1.35 -6.66 6.34
C SER A 93 1.40 -6.29 4.85
N SER A 94 1.99 -5.14 4.52
CA SER A 94 2.17 -4.70 3.13
C SER A 94 3.15 -5.60 2.37
N ALA A 95 4.21 -6.09 3.02
CA ALA A 95 5.16 -7.03 2.41
C ALA A 95 4.50 -8.38 2.09
N ILE A 96 3.70 -8.93 3.01
CA ILE A 96 2.92 -10.16 2.77
C ILE A 96 1.96 -9.96 1.61
N ALA A 97 1.24 -8.83 1.60
CA ALA A 97 0.31 -8.49 0.54
C ALA A 97 0.98 -8.46 -0.83
N LEU A 98 2.12 -7.78 -0.95
CA LEU A 98 2.86 -7.70 -2.21
C LEU A 98 3.45 -9.04 -2.64
N PHE A 99 3.99 -9.81 -1.70
CA PHE A 99 4.55 -11.13 -1.99
C PHE A 99 3.54 -12.04 -2.70
N ILE A 100 2.27 -11.96 -2.30
CA ILE A 100 1.17 -12.72 -2.90
C ILE A 100 0.62 -12.02 -4.14
N ALA A 101 0.39 -10.71 -4.05
CA ALA A 101 -0.30 -9.98 -5.10
C ALA A 101 0.51 -9.86 -6.39
N ILE A 102 1.84 -9.71 -6.32
CA ILE A 102 2.67 -9.52 -7.51
C ILE A 102 2.57 -10.74 -8.45
N PRO A 103 2.91 -11.97 -8.01
CA PRO A 103 2.87 -13.13 -8.91
C PRO A 103 1.44 -13.44 -9.40
N VAL A 104 0.45 -13.32 -8.52
CA VAL A 104 -0.95 -13.58 -8.89
C VAL A 104 -1.45 -12.58 -9.93
N SER A 105 -1.15 -11.29 -9.75
CA SER A 105 -1.59 -10.23 -10.66
C SER A 105 -0.92 -10.34 -12.04
N ILE A 106 0.38 -10.61 -12.07
CA ILE A 106 1.11 -10.77 -13.33
C ILE A 106 0.62 -12.01 -14.07
N GLY A 107 0.45 -13.13 -13.35
CA GLY A 107 -0.09 -14.37 -13.92
C GLY A 107 -1.52 -14.19 -14.47
N ALA A 108 -2.39 -13.53 -13.72
CA ALA A 108 -3.74 -13.21 -14.15
C ALA A 108 -3.76 -12.31 -15.40
N ALA A 109 -2.92 -11.26 -15.43
CA ALA A 109 -2.83 -10.35 -16.56
C ALA A 109 -2.35 -11.07 -17.84
N LEU A 110 -1.33 -11.93 -17.73
CA LEU A 110 -0.86 -12.76 -18.85
C LEU A 110 -1.96 -13.72 -19.32
N ALA A 111 -2.62 -14.44 -18.41
CA ALA A 111 -3.69 -15.36 -18.75
C ALA A 111 -4.84 -14.65 -19.48
N ILE A 112 -5.24 -13.47 -19.01
CA ILE A 112 -6.32 -12.69 -19.62
C ILE A 112 -5.96 -12.24 -21.06
N VAL A 113 -4.72 -11.83 -21.31
CA VAL A 113 -4.34 -11.29 -22.61
C VAL A 113 -3.94 -12.38 -23.60
N GLU A 114 -3.26 -13.43 -23.14
CA GLU A 114 -2.62 -14.41 -24.04
C GLU A 114 -3.39 -15.73 -24.15
N ARG A 115 -4.21 -16.11 -23.15
CA ARG A 115 -4.87 -17.42 -23.10
C ARG A 115 -6.39 -17.36 -23.22
N LEU A 116 -7.03 -16.30 -22.74
CA LEU A 116 -8.48 -16.24 -22.74
C LEU A 116 -9.04 -15.77 -24.09
N PRO A 117 -10.16 -16.37 -24.56
CA PRO A 117 -10.88 -15.85 -25.70
C PRO A 117 -11.40 -14.44 -25.42
N LYS A 118 -11.46 -13.59 -26.45
CA LYS A 118 -11.77 -12.15 -26.32
C LYS A 118 -12.99 -11.83 -25.45
N ARG A 119 -14.04 -12.65 -25.53
CA ARG A 119 -15.29 -12.45 -24.74
C ARG A 119 -15.04 -12.66 -23.25
N LEU A 120 -14.35 -13.73 -22.86
CA LEU A 120 -14.00 -14.01 -21.46
C LEU A 120 -12.96 -13.02 -20.94
N ALA A 121 -11.95 -12.66 -21.72
CA ALA A 121 -10.97 -11.65 -21.37
C ALA A 121 -11.60 -10.29 -21.06
N SER A 122 -12.65 -9.90 -21.84
CA SER A 122 -13.40 -8.67 -21.54
C SER A 122 -14.22 -8.79 -20.26
N ALA A 123 -14.92 -9.89 -20.06
CA ALA A 123 -15.73 -10.11 -18.84
C ALA A 123 -14.87 -10.13 -17.58
N VAL A 124 -13.75 -10.88 -17.57
CA VAL A 124 -12.82 -10.92 -16.44
C VAL A 124 -12.18 -9.55 -16.20
N GLY A 125 -11.87 -8.81 -17.28
CA GLY A 125 -11.37 -7.45 -17.16
C GLY A 125 -12.33 -6.51 -16.43
N ILE A 126 -13.62 -6.55 -16.79
CA ILE A 126 -14.66 -5.76 -16.10
C ILE A 126 -14.78 -6.18 -14.62
N VAL A 127 -14.75 -7.48 -14.33
CA VAL A 127 -14.79 -7.98 -12.95
C VAL A 127 -13.61 -7.46 -12.13
N LEU A 128 -12.40 -7.45 -12.69
CA LEU A 128 -11.22 -6.88 -11.99
C LEU A 128 -11.39 -5.39 -11.71
N GLU A 129 -11.94 -4.63 -12.65
CA GLU A 129 -12.19 -3.20 -12.46
C GLU A 129 -13.26 -2.94 -11.40
N LEU A 130 -14.31 -3.75 -11.36
CA LEU A 130 -15.35 -3.69 -10.32
C LEU A 130 -14.79 -4.07 -8.94
N LEU A 131 -13.96 -5.10 -8.86
CA LEU A 131 -13.30 -5.51 -7.61
C LEU A 131 -12.39 -4.40 -7.05
N ALA A 132 -11.68 -3.66 -7.91
CA ALA A 132 -10.87 -2.53 -7.48
C ALA A 132 -11.69 -1.38 -6.86
N GLY A 133 -12.98 -1.29 -7.20
CA GLY A 133 -13.92 -0.29 -6.69
C GLY A 133 -14.68 -0.67 -5.42
N ILE A 134 -14.51 -1.89 -4.88
CA ILE A 134 -15.19 -2.32 -3.66
C ILE A 134 -14.72 -1.48 -2.47
N PRO A 135 -15.65 -0.94 -1.63
CA PRO A 135 -15.28 -0.23 -0.41
C PRO A 135 -14.47 -1.11 0.53
N SER A 136 -13.38 -0.57 1.09
CA SER A 136 -12.47 -1.33 1.97
C SER A 136 -13.16 -1.87 3.23
N VAL A 137 -14.15 -1.14 3.74
CA VAL A 137 -14.96 -1.60 4.89
C VAL A 137 -15.69 -2.92 4.60
N VAL A 138 -16.21 -3.09 3.37
CA VAL A 138 -16.90 -4.34 2.98
C VAL A 138 -15.92 -5.50 2.94
N VAL A 139 -14.74 -5.27 2.36
CA VAL A 139 -13.67 -6.29 2.31
C VAL A 139 -13.16 -6.60 3.72
N GLY A 140 -13.01 -5.59 4.58
CA GLY A 140 -12.60 -5.77 5.97
C GLY A 140 -13.62 -6.57 6.78
N LEU A 141 -14.91 -6.25 6.64
CA LEU A 141 -15.99 -7.00 7.32
C LEU A 141 -16.04 -8.46 6.86
N TRP A 142 -15.97 -8.71 5.56
CA TRP A 142 -15.84 -10.05 5.01
C TRP A 142 -14.59 -10.76 5.53
N GLY A 143 -13.47 -10.02 5.59
CA GLY A 143 -12.21 -10.49 6.14
C GLY A 143 -12.31 -10.93 7.58
N ALA A 144 -12.92 -10.13 8.44
CA ALA A 144 -13.08 -10.43 9.86
C ALA A 144 -14.09 -11.56 10.13
N MET A 145 -15.25 -11.54 9.47
CA MET A 145 -16.35 -12.45 9.79
C MET A 145 -16.27 -13.80 9.07
N THR A 146 -15.64 -13.86 7.90
CA THR A 146 -15.67 -15.07 7.06
C THR A 146 -14.28 -15.56 6.71
N PHE A 147 -13.44 -14.70 6.13
CA PHE A 147 -12.15 -15.10 5.59
C PHE A 147 -11.13 -15.39 6.69
N GLY A 148 -11.06 -14.56 7.73
CA GLY A 148 -10.17 -14.76 8.87
C GLY A 148 -10.40 -16.09 9.58
N PRO A 149 -11.64 -16.41 10.05
CA PRO A 149 -11.95 -17.70 10.60
C PRO A 149 -11.65 -18.87 9.64
N PHE A 150 -11.92 -18.72 8.35
CA PHE A 150 -11.55 -19.73 7.35
C PHE A 150 -10.03 -19.95 7.29
N VAL A 151 -9.24 -18.88 7.26
CA VAL A 151 -7.77 -18.96 7.29
C VAL A 151 -7.29 -19.62 8.58
N ALA A 152 -7.84 -19.26 9.74
CA ALA A 152 -7.47 -19.80 11.03
C ALA A 152 -7.73 -21.31 11.14
N HIS A 153 -8.87 -21.78 10.64
CA HIS A 153 -9.24 -23.19 10.77
C HIS A 153 -8.66 -24.09 9.67
N HIS A 154 -8.41 -23.57 8.47
CA HIS A 154 -8.04 -24.41 7.32
C HIS A 154 -6.62 -24.16 6.81
N ILE A 155 -6.17 -22.91 6.77
CA ILE A 155 -4.87 -22.55 6.15
C ILE A 155 -3.75 -22.52 7.19
N ALA A 156 -3.94 -21.80 8.28
CA ALA A 156 -2.92 -21.60 9.30
C ALA A 156 -2.41 -22.91 9.94
N PRO A 157 -3.28 -23.88 10.28
CA PRO A 157 -2.79 -25.17 10.82
C PRO A 157 -1.94 -25.96 9.85
N VAL A 158 -2.23 -25.86 8.54
CA VAL A 158 -1.44 -26.52 7.50
C VAL A 158 -0.07 -25.87 7.38
N ILE A 159 0.00 -24.54 7.38
CA ILE A 159 1.26 -23.81 7.35
C ILE A 159 2.08 -24.11 8.61
N ALA A 160 1.48 -24.03 9.79
CA ALA A 160 2.15 -24.23 11.06
C ALA A 160 2.72 -25.66 11.23
N ARG A 161 1.98 -26.69 10.78
CA ARG A 161 2.42 -28.10 10.83
C ARG A 161 3.55 -28.40 9.86
N ASN A 162 3.57 -27.78 8.69
CA ASN A 162 4.58 -28.01 7.65
C ASN A 162 5.78 -27.07 7.77
N ALA A 163 5.75 -26.08 8.67
CA ALA A 163 6.88 -25.19 8.89
C ALA A 163 8.06 -25.96 9.49
N PRO A 164 9.23 -26.00 8.82
CA PRO A 164 10.43 -26.67 9.33
C PRO A 164 10.90 -26.06 10.64
N ASP A 165 11.56 -26.87 11.47
CA ASP A 165 12.11 -26.40 12.76
C ASP A 165 13.47 -25.72 12.57
N VAL A 166 13.42 -24.54 11.95
CA VAL A 166 14.57 -23.67 11.69
C VAL A 166 14.26 -22.29 12.27
N PRO A 167 15.20 -21.61 12.95
CA PRO A 167 14.94 -20.36 13.67
C PRO A 167 14.16 -19.30 12.88
N VAL A 168 14.45 -19.14 11.60
CA VAL A 168 13.75 -18.18 10.72
C VAL A 168 12.33 -18.62 10.38
N LEU A 169 12.10 -19.94 10.25
CA LEU A 169 10.79 -20.50 9.86
C LEU A 169 9.88 -20.78 11.05
N ASN A 170 10.38 -20.67 12.28
CA ASN A 170 9.57 -20.70 13.50
C ASN A 170 8.55 -19.55 13.55
N TYR A 171 8.81 -18.46 12.81
CA TYR A 171 7.86 -17.36 12.64
C TYR A 171 6.52 -17.80 11.99
N PHE A 172 6.53 -18.90 11.25
CA PHE A 172 5.34 -19.52 10.66
C PHE A 172 4.63 -20.52 11.56
N ARG A 173 5.15 -20.78 12.76
CA ARG A 173 4.54 -21.62 13.77
C ARG A 173 3.77 -20.75 14.76
N GLY A 174 2.61 -21.20 15.18
CA GLY A 174 1.76 -20.50 16.14
C GLY A 174 0.30 -20.86 15.96
N ASP A 175 -0.50 -20.34 16.84
CA ASP A 175 -1.96 -20.45 16.77
C ASP A 175 -2.53 -19.18 16.12
N ALA A 176 -3.42 -19.35 15.16
CA ALA A 176 -4.09 -18.25 14.46
C ALA A 176 -5.28 -17.70 15.23
N GLY A 177 -5.61 -18.26 16.39
CA GLY A 177 -6.73 -17.82 17.20
C GLY A 177 -8.04 -17.78 16.40
N ASN A 178 -8.70 -16.64 16.41
CA ASN A 178 -9.96 -16.41 15.67
C ASN A 178 -9.73 -15.96 14.21
N GLY A 179 -8.48 -15.87 13.75
CA GLY A 179 -8.16 -15.43 12.40
C GLY A 179 -8.01 -13.92 12.26
N GLU A 180 -7.66 -13.25 13.34
CA GLU A 180 -7.21 -11.86 13.34
C GLU A 180 -5.69 -11.81 13.45
N GLY A 181 -5.05 -10.86 12.79
CA GLY A 181 -3.61 -10.66 12.91
C GLY A 181 -2.90 -10.42 11.58
N LEU A 182 -1.58 -10.56 11.60
CA LEU A 182 -0.69 -10.13 10.53
C LEU A 182 -0.94 -10.90 9.21
N LEU A 183 -1.09 -12.22 9.25
CA LEU A 183 -1.31 -13.03 8.06
C LEU A 183 -2.62 -12.65 7.36
N VAL A 184 -3.72 -12.60 8.12
CA VAL A 184 -5.04 -12.30 7.55
C VAL A 184 -5.08 -10.87 7.03
N SER A 185 -4.47 -9.92 7.74
CA SER A 185 -4.32 -8.54 7.26
C SER A 185 -3.56 -8.50 5.92
N GLY A 186 -2.45 -9.20 5.81
CA GLY A 186 -1.68 -9.29 4.57
C GLY A 186 -2.44 -9.94 3.42
N LEU A 187 -3.22 -11.00 3.70
CA LEU A 187 -4.07 -11.68 2.71
C LEU A 187 -5.23 -10.79 2.23
N VAL A 188 -5.90 -10.11 3.14
CA VAL A 188 -6.99 -9.16 2.81
C VAL A 188 -6.45 -8.00 1.97
N LEU A 189 -5.30 -7.44 2.36
CA LEU A 189 -4.61 -6.43 1.55
C LEU A 189 -4.25 -6.96 0.16
N ALA A 190 -3.76 -8.21 0.05
CA ALA A 190 -3.45 -8.82 -1.23
C ALA A 190 -4.68 -8.88 -2.14
N VAL A 191 -5.83 -9.34 -1.62
CA VAL A 191 -7.10 -9.37 -2.37
C VAL A 191 -7.48 -7.99 -2.90
N MET A 192 -7.22 -6.93 -2.13
CA MET A 192 -7.56 -5.56 -2.53
C MET A 192 -6.60 -4.97 -3.57
N ILE A 193 -5.31 -5.32 -3.53
CA ILE A 193 -4.33 -4.75 -4.48
C ILE A 193 -4.16 -5.59 -5.75
N ILE A 194 -4.51 -6.89 -5.75
CA ILE A 194 -4.48 -7.76 -6.93
C ILE A 194 -5.22 -7.15 -8.13
N PRO A 195 -6.48 -6.68 -7.99
CA PRO A 195 -7.20 -6.12 -9.13
C PRO A 195 -6.53 -4.89 -9.73
N ILE A 196 -5.92 -4.05 -8.91
CA ILE A 196 -5.23 -2.82 -9.35
C ILE A 196 -3.98 -3.16 -10.14
N ILE A 197 -3.14 -4.06 -9.61
CA ILE A 197 -1.90 -4.47 -10.27
C ILE A 197 -2.23 -5.26 -11.54
N ALA A 198 -3.21 -6.17 -11.49
CA ALA A 198 -3.59 -7.02 -12.62
C ALA A 198 -4.20 -6.22 -13.78
N SER A 199 -5.12 -5.28 -13.50
CA SER A 199 -5.73 -4.44 -14.54
C SER A 199 -4.70 -3.55 -15.22
N THR A 200 -3.84 -2.88 -14.44
CA THR A 200 -2.77 -2.04 -14.99
C THR A 200 -1.78 -2.87 -15.80
N THR A 201 -1.35 -4.03 -15.29
CA THR A 201 -0.44 -4.94 -16.00
C THR A 201 -1.05 -5.46 -17.28
N ARG A 202 -2.34 -5.86 -17.27
CA ARG A 202 -3.09 -6.27 -18.46
C ARG A 202 -3.07 -5.19 -19.55
N ASP A 203 -3.32 -3.96 -19.19
CA ASP A 203 -3.37 -2.85 -20.14
C ASP A 203 -1.99 -2.54 -20.74
N LEU A 204 -0.94 -2.70 -19.94
CA LEU A 204 0.44 -2.60 -20.43
C LEU A 204 0.79 -3.74 -21.40
N ILE A 205 0.42 -4.99 -21.10
CA ILE A 205 0.67 -6.15 -21.96
C ILE A 205 -0.03 -5.97 -23.33
N ARG A 206 -1.23 -5.37 -23.35
CA ARG A 206 -1.94 -5.07 -24.60
C ARG A 206 -1.23 -4.06 -25.50
N GLN A 207 -0.34 -3.24 -24.95
CA GLN A 207 0.44 -2.24 -25.69
C GLN A 207 1.69 -2.82 -26.36
N VAL A 208 2.04 -4.08 -26.09
CA VAL A 208 3.18 -4.74 -26.72
C VAL A 208 2.87 -4.96 -28.21
N PRO A 209 3.74 -4.47 -29.14
CA PRO A 209 3.51 -4.60 -30.58
C PRO A 209 3.35 -6.07 -31.02
N SER A 210 2.35 -6.35 -31.86
CA SER A 210 2.11 -7.72 -32.39
C SER A 210 3.32 -8.23 -33.17
N LEU A 211 3.99 -7.36 -33.92
CA LEU A 211 5.22 -7.68 -34.66
C LEU A 211 6.33 -8.27 -33.78
N ALA A 212 6.47 -7.81 -32.54
CA ALA A 212 7.47 -8.35 -31.63
C ALA A 212 7.13 -9.78 -31.20
N ARG A 213 5.84 -10.06 -30.99
CA ARG A 213 5.35 -11.40 -30.65
C ARG A 213 5.39 -12.36 -31.84
N GLU A 214 4.92 -11.90 -32.99
CA GLU A 214 4.95 -12.66 -34.27
C GLU A 214 6.41 -12.98 -34.66
N GLY A 215 7.36 -12.03 -34.50
CA GLY A 215 8.76 -12.29 -34.74
C GLY A 215 9.35 -13.36 -33.79
N ALA A 216 8.94 -13.35 -32.51
CA ALA A 216 9.37 -14.36 -31.56
C ALA A 216 8.81 -15.77 -31.91
N THR A 217 7.54 -15.87 -32.29
CA THR A 217 6.94 -17.13 -32.71
C THR A 217 7.51 -17.64 -34.05
N ALA A 218 7.86 -16.73 -34.98
CA ALA A 218 8.53 -17.08 -36.21
C ALA A 218 9.95 -17.66 -35.98
N LEU A 219 10.60 -17.28 -34.87
CA LEU A 219 11.88 -17.86 -34.42
C LEU A 219 11.70 -19.18 -33.65
N GLY A 220 10.47 -19.73 -33.59
CA GLY A 220 10.17 -21.00 -32.92
C GLY A 220 9.96 -20.91 -31.41
N MET A 221 9.81 -19.70 -30.83
CA MET A 221 9.50 -19.55 -29.42
C MET A 221 8.08 -20.03 -29.10
N SER A 222 7.93 -20.80 -28.05
CA SER A 222 6.63 -21.15 -27.47
C SER A 222 5.94 -19.91 -26.88
N ASP A 223 4.62 -19.98 -26.66
CA ASP A 223 3.86 -18.88 -26.04
C ASP A 223 4.45 -18.47 -24.69
N TRP A 224 4.91 -19.45 -23.89
CA TRP A 224 5.54 -19.20 -22.60
C TRP A 224 6.88 -18.46 -22.75
N GLU A 225 7.69 -18.87 -23.69
CA GLU A 225 8.97 -18.20 -23.97
C GLU A 225 8.74 -16.79 -24.51
N CYS A 226 7.77 -16.60 -25.39
CA CYS A 226 7.37 -15.28 -25.88
C CYS A 226 6.89 -14.38 -24.73
N ALA A 227 6.03 -14.91 -23.84
CA ALA A 227 5.56 -14.17 -22.67
C ALA A 227 6.73 -13.74 -21.77
N HIS A 228 7.65 -14.66 -21.48
CA HIS A 228 8.72 -14.41 -20.51
C HIS A 228 9.92 -13.63 -21.09
N ARG A 229 10.27 -13.86 -22.36
CA ARG A 229 11.45 -13.24 -22.98
C ARG A 229 11.14 -11.98 -23.80
N VAL A 230 9.90 -11.78 -24.21
CA VAL A 230 9.49 -10.64 -25.04
C VAL A 230 8.48 -9.77 -24.31
N THR A 231 7.31 -10.32 -23.95
CA THR A 231 6.19 -9.54 -23.39
C THR A 231 6.55 -8.93 -22.03
N LEU A 232 6.96 -9.73 -21.04
CA LEU A 232 7.26 -9.25 -19.70
C LEU A 232 8.44 -8.26 -19.65
N PRO A 233 9.58 -8.50 -20.32
CA PRO A 233 10.66 -7.52 -20.34
C PRO A 233 10.25 -6.19 -20.97
N TRP A 234 9.41 -6.21 -22.02
CA TRP A 234 8.91 -5.00 -22.65
C TRP A 234 8.11 -4.12 -21.69
N VAL A 235 7.24 -4.71 -20.90
CA VAL A 235 6.34 -3.98 -19.97
C VAL A 235 6.89 -3.88 -18.54
N SER A 236 8.06 -4.41 -18.27
CA SER A 236 8.63 -4.52 -16.91
C SER A 236 8.61 -3.22 -16.12
N ARG A 237 8.95 -2.10 -16.75
CA ARG A 237 8.92 -0.77 -16.12
C ARG A 237 7.51 -0.37 -15.67
N GLY A 238 6.53 -0.66 -16.52
CA GLY A 238 5.13 -0.39 -16.23
C GLY A 238 4.60 -1.29 -15.12
N ILE A 239 4.98 -2.58 -15.11
CA ILE A 239 4.61 -3.53 -14.06
C ILE A 239 5.12 -3.02 -12.70
N ILE A 240 6.38 -2.56 -12.63
CA ILE A 240 6.90 -2.01 -11.37
C ILE A 240 6.10 -0.76 -10.96
N GLY A 241 5.70 0.08 -11.92
CA GLY A 241 4.78 1.20 -11.65
C GLY A 241 3.44 0.76 -11.06
N ALA A 242 2.86 -0.31 -11.59
CA ALA A 242 1.61 -0.90 -11.06
C ALA A 242 1.80 -1.47 -9.65
N VAL A 243 2.93 -2.12 -9.38
CA VAL A 243 3.30 -2.62 -8.04
C VAL A 243 3.46 -1.47 -7.04
N VAL A 244 4.13 -0.37 -7.43
CA VAL A 244 4.27 0.83 -6.59
C VAL A 244 2.91 1.45 -6.26
N LEU A 245 1.98 1.46 -7.22
CA LEU A 245 0.62 1.92 -7.00
C LEU A 245 -0.11 1.02 -5.98
N GLY A 246 0.00 -0.30 -6.14
CA GLY A 246 -0.54 -1.28 -5.21
C GLY A 246 0.07 -1.15 -3.80
N LEU A 247 1.39 -0.94 -3.70
CA LEU A 247 2.08 -0.71 -2.43
C LEU A 247 1.59 0.56 -1.73
N GLY A 248 1.44 1.67 -2.45
CA GLY A 248 0.91 2.91 -1.88
C GLY A 248 -0.48 2.73 -1.28
N ARG A 249 -1.34 1.93 -1.95
CA ARG A 249 -2.66 1.57 -1.41
C ARG A 249 -2.54 0.68 -0.16
N ALA A 250 -1.67 -0.35 -0.20
CA ALA A 250 -1.50 -1.26 0.94
C ALA A 250 -0.99 -0.55 2.21
N LEU A 251 -0.02 0.37 2.06
CA LEU A 251 0.53 1.15 3.18
C LEU A 251 -0.50 2.11 3.81
N GLY A 252 -1.41 2.64 3.00
CA GLY A 252 -2.45 3.59 3.45
C GLY A 252 -3.78 2.94 3.80
N GLU A 253 -3.91 1.61 3.76
CA GLU A 253 -5.18 0.95 4.07
C GLU A 253 -5.51 1.04 5.55
N THR A 254 -6.69 1.57 5.84
CA THR A 254 -7.13 1.89 7.19
C THR A 254 -8.19 0.91 7.69
N MET A 255 -9.38 0.97 7.07
CA MET A 255 -10.57 0.31 7.61
C MET A 255 -10.52 -1.21 7.48
N ALA A 256 -10.06 -1.74 6.34
CA ALA A 256 -9.97 -3.19 6.18
C ALA A 256 -8.99 -3.79 7.20
N VAL A 257 -7.83 -3.17 7.39
CA VAL A 257 -6.82 -3.65 8.35
C VAL A 257 -7.29 -3.48 9.78
N ALA A 258 -7.90 -2.35 10.14
CA ALA A 258 -8.45 -2.14 11.49
C ALA A 258 -9.42 -3.24 11.91
N MET A 259 -10.17 -3.82 10.96
CA MET A 259 -11.16 -4.88 11.23
C MET A 259 -10.54 -6.29 11.34
N VAL A 260 -9.37 -6.54 10.74
CA VAL A 260 -8.79 -7.89 10.66
C VAL A 260 -7.46 -8.04 11.40
N SER A 261 -6.92 -6.95 11.95
CA SER A 261 -5.59 -6.96 12.59
C SER A 261 -5.60 -7.39 14.05
N GLY A 262 -6.77 -7.41 14.68
CA GLY A 262 -6.93 -7.64 16.11
C GLY A 262 -6.61 -6.42 16.98
N ALA A 263 -6.34 -5.26 16.37
CA ALA A 263 -6.17 -3.93 17.00
C ALA A 263 -5.27 -3.88 18.25
N ALA A 264 -4.24 -4.74 18.31
CA ALA A 264 -3.34 -4.83 19.45
C ALA A 264 -2.32 -3.69 19.44
N LEU A 265 -2.65 -2.60 20.15
CA LEU A 265 -1.75 -1.45 20.34
C LEU A 265 -0.53 -1.86 21.17
N GLY A 266 0.66 -1.44 20.75
CA GLY A 266 1.91 -1.75 21.46
C GLY A 266 2.39 -3.20 21.32
N ALA A 267 1.65 -4.09 20.65
CA ALA A 267 2.05 -5.48 20.47
C ALA A 267 2.97 -5.66 19.26
N MET A 268 4.17 -6.17 19.52
CA MET A 268 5.08 -6.61 18.44
C MET A 268 4.64 -7.97 17.90
N PRO A 269 4.51 -8.16 16.57
CA PRO A 269 4.17 -9.45 16.00
C PRO A 269 5.33 -10.43 16.18
N THR A 270 5.15 -11.43 17.05
CA THR A 270 6.13 -12.50 17.32
C THR A 270 6.08 -13.63 16.29
N ASN A 271 4.96 -13.77 15.62
CA ASN A 271 4.75 -14.71 14.52
C ASN A 271 3.75 -14.13 13.51
N ILE A 272 3.54 -14.83 12.37
CA ILE A 272 2.64 -14.34 11.32
C ILE A 272 1.16 -14.34 11.72
N TYR A 273 0.79 -15.00 12.79
CA TYR A 273 -0.60 -15.06 13.31
C TYR A 273 -0.86 -14.03 14.41
N SER A 274 0.20 -13.38 14.91
CA SER A 274 0.08 -12.41 16.01
C SER A 274 -0.87 -11.28 15.63
N THR A 275 -1.72 -10.91 16.57
CA THR A 275 -2.49 -9.67 16.50
C THR A 275 -1.54 -8.49 16.45
N MET A 276 -1.89 -7.48 15.70
CA MET A 276 -1.08 -6.27 15.52
C MET A 276 -1.98 -5.08 15.19
N THR A 277 -1.41 -3.95 14.93
CA THR A 277 -2.10 -2.84 14.26
C THR A 277 -1.15 -2.16 13.30
N THR A 278 -1.68 -1.29 12.42
CA THR A 278 -0.91 -0.48 11.50
C THR A 278 -1.04 0.98 11.83
N ILE A 279 -0.14 1.81 11.33
CA ILE A 279 -0.19 3.26 11.51
C ILE A 279 -1.56 3.80 11.09
N ALA A 280 -2.00 3.51 9.87
CA ALA A 280 -3.26 4.02 9.34
C ALA A 280 -4.48 3.54 10.15
N ALA A 281 -4.49 2.27 10.56
CA ALA A 281 -5.56 1.71 11.40
C ALA A 281 -5.59 2.37 12.79
N THR A 282 -4.43 2.61 13.40
CA THR A 282 -4.31 3.27 14.70
C THR A 282 -4.85 4.70 14.66
N VAL A 283 -4.48 5.48 13.64
CA VAL A 283 -4.97 6.87 13.51
C VAL A 283 -6.50 6.90 13.50
N VAL A 284 -7.15 6.02 12.72
CA VAL A 284 -8.62 6.00 12.64
C VAL A 284 -9.26 5.48 13.92
N SER A 285 -8.72 4.42 14.53
CA SER A 285 -9.31 3.80 15.72
C SER A 285 -9.10 4.62 17.00
N GLN A 286 -8.05 5.43 17.06
CA GLN A 286 -7.71 6.21 18.26
C GLN A 286 -8.18 7.67 18.19
N LEU A 287 -8.65 8.15 17.02
CA LEU A 287 -9.00 9.55 16.84
C LEU A 287 -10.08 10.03 17.83
N ASP A 288 -11.16 9.26 17.98
CA ASP A 288 -12.27 9.64 18.86
C ASP A 288 -11.82 9.75 20.32
N SER A 289 -10.98 8.82 20.79
CA SER A 289 -10.43 8.86 22.14
C SER A 289 -9.42 10.01 22.30
N ALA A 290 -8.59 10.27 21.29
CA ALA A 290 -7.63 11.36 21.31
C ALA A 290 -8.29 12.74 21.40
N LEU A 291 -9.45 12.92 20.78
CA LEU A 291 -10.23 14.17 20.87
C LEU A 291 -10.81 14.43 22.25
N THR A 292 -10.83 13.45 23.15
CA THR A 292 -11.24 13.64 24.55
C THR A 292 -10.11 14.16 25.44
N ASP A 293 -8.88 14.15 24.95
CA ASP A 293 -7.71 14.68 25.66
C ASP A 293 -7.76 16.21 25.72
N SER A 294 -7.89 16.75 26.92
CA SER A 294 -7.93 18.20 27.17
C SER A 294 -6.60 18.90 26.85
N THR A 295 -5.50 18.17 26.76
CA THR A 295 -4.17 18.69 26.42
C THR A 295 -3.89 18.69 24.93
N ASN A 296 -4.70 18.04 24.10
CA ASN A 296 -4.51 17.76 22.68
C ASN A 296 -3.26 16.91 22.35
N PHE A 297 -2.48 16.47 23.33
CA PHE A 297 -1.23 15.74 23.13
C PHE A 297 -1.45 14.40 22.40
N ALA A 298 -2.57 13.72 22.68
CA ALA A 298 -2.95 12.50 21.95
C ALA A 298 -3.18 12.76 20.45
N VAL A 299 -3.83 13.88 20.09
CA VAL A 299 -4.03 14.28 18.69
C VAL A 299 -2.70 14.65 18.03
N GLU A 300 -1.84 15.39 18.73
CA GLU A 300 -0.49 15.75 18.28
C GLU A 300 0.36 14.50 18.00
N THR A 301 0.23 13.46 18.84
CA THR A 301 0.90 12.18 18.64
C THR A 301 0.34 11.42 17.43
N LEU A 302 -0.98 11.45 17.20
CA LEU A 302 -1.56 10.88 15.98
C LEU A 302 -1.09 11.63 14.72
N ALA A 303 -0.88 12.94 14.79
CA ALA A 303 -0.26 13.71 13.73
C ALA A 303 1.19 13.29 13.49
N GLU A 304 1.98 13.05 14.54
CA GLU A 304 3.34 12.52 14.46
C GLU A 304 3.37 11.15 13.77
N VAL A 305 2.52 10.21 14.17
CA VAL A 305 2.40 8.89 13.53
C VAL A 305 2.02 9.01 12.05
N SER A 306 1.12 9.95 11.72
CA SER A 306 0.71 10.21 10.34
C SER A 306 1.88 10.74 9.49
N LEU A 307 2.74 11.60 10.05
CA LEU A 307 3.97 12.04 9.41
C LEU A 307 4.93 10.86 9.16
N VAL A 308 5.07 9.95 10.13
CA VAL A 308 5.88 8.74 9.97
C VAL A 308 5.37 7.90 8.80
N LEU A 309 4.06 7.68 8.69
CA LEU A 309 3.47 6.96 7.56
C LEU A 309 3.77 7.65 6.22
N MET A 310 3.66 8.96 6.18
CA MET A 310 3.96 9.72 4.97
C MET A 310 5.43 9.60 4.56
N VAL A 311 6.37 9.66 5.52
CA VAL A 311 7.80 9.47 5.27
C VAL A 311 8.07 8.04 4.78
N ILE A 312 7.49 7.02 5.42
CA ILE A 312 7.61 5.62 4.99
C ILE A 312 7.08 5.46 3.56
N THR A 313 5.92 6.01 3.26
CA THR A 313 5.32 5.94 1.92
C THR A 313 6.19 6.65 0.88
N LEU A 314 6.75 7.80 1.21
CA LEU A 314 7.66 8.52 0.32
C LEU A 314 8.95 7.72 0.08
N LEU A 315 9.58 7.21 1.14
CA LEU A 315 10.82 6.43 1.04
C LEU A 315 10.62 5.15 0.24
N THR A 316 9.53 4.42 0.49
CA THR A 316 9.23 3.19 -0.27
C THR A 316 8.95 3.47 -1.73
N ASN A 317 8.24 4.56 -2.06
CA ASN A 317 8.01 5.00 -3.44
C ASN A 317 9.32 5.42 -4.14
N VAL A 318 10.20 6.14 -3.44
CA VAL A 318 11.52 6.52 -3.98
C VAL A 318 12.40 5.29 -4.19
N ALA A 319 12.44 4.38 -3.21
CA ALA A 319 13.22 3.13 -3.31
C ALA A 319 12.72 2.25 -4.46
N ALA A 320 11.41 2.10 -4.62
CA ALA A 320 10.81 1.36 -5.72
C ALA A 320 11.18 1.99 -7.09
N ARG A 321 11.09 3.32 -7.23
CA ARG A 321 11.52 4.02 -8.46
C ARG A 321 13.01 3.89 -8.73
N ALA A 322 13.86 3.92 -7.70
CA ALA A 322 15.30 3.70 -7.83
C ALA A 322 15.60 2.27 -8.32
N LEU A 323 14.88 1.28 -7.80
CA LEU A 323 14.97 -0.11 -8.25
C LEU A 323 14.60 -0.23 -9.74
N VAL A 324 13.49 0.41 -10.17
CA VAL A 324 13.08 0.48 -11.58
C VAL A 324 14.23 1.00 -12.45
N ARG A 325 14.86 2.10 -12.05
CA ARG A 325 15.94 2.70 -12.83
C ARG A 325 17.15 1.77 -12.96
N ARG A 326 17.49 1.01 -11.92
CA ARG A 326 18.60 0.05 -11.95
C ARG A 326 18.30 -1.15 -12.84
N VAL A 327 17.11 -1.72 -12.76
CA VAL A 327 16.69 -2.83 -13.63
C VAL A 327 16.55 -2.41 -15.08
N SER A 328 16.30 -1.12 -15.34
CA SER A 328 16.11 -0.56 -16.66
C SER A 328 17.42 -0.17 -17.39
N GLY A 329 18.56 -0.25 -16.74
CA GLY A 329 19.87 0.08 -17.31
C GLY A 329 20.35 -0.87 -18.44
N THR A 330 19.63 -1.95 -18.68
CA THR A 330 19.88 -2.93 -19.76
C THR A 330 18.84 -2.82 -20.89
N THR A 331 18.61 -1.63 -21.43
CA THR A 331 17.67 -1.47 -22.53
C THR A 331 18.36 -1.62 -23.87
N LEU A 332 17.79 -2.50 -24.69
CA LEU A 332 17.98 -2.51 -26.14
C LEU A 332 17.80 -1.09 -26.71
N PRO A 333 18.67 -0.62 -27.60
CA PRO A 333 18.49 0.68 -28.21
C PRO A 333 17.13 0.68 -28.94
N VAL A 334 16.29 1.65 -28.59
CA VAL A 334 15.10 1.96 -29.38
C VAL A 334 15.61 2.34 -30.75
N GLY A 335 15.42 1.48 -31.73
CA GLY A 335 15.72 1.79 -33.12
C GLY A 335 14.99 3.09 -33.46
N ARG A 336 15.74 4.16 -33.72
CA ARG A 336 15.21 5.34 -34.38
C ARG A 336 14.74 4.86 -35.73
N GLY A 337 13.43 4.65 -35.87
CA GLY A 337 12.84 4.47 -37.18
C GLY A 337 13.19 5.68 -38.04
N ILE A 338 13.77 5.41 -39.16
CA ILE A 338 13.98 6.32 -40.27
C ILE A 338 12.63 6.70 -40.85
#